data_5d3e74e51ba950247c748f1a7dc59a61
#
_entry.id   5d3e74e51ba950247c748f1a7dc59a61
#
_cell.length_a   1.000
_cell.length_b   1.000
_cell.length_c   1.000
_cell.angle_alpha   90.00
_cell.angle_beta   90.00
_cell.angle_gamma   90.00
#
_symmetry.space_group_name_H-M   'P 1'
#
loop_
_entity.id
_entity.type
_entity.pdbx_description
1 polymer ?
#
loop_
_entity_poly.entity_id
_entity_poly.type
_entity_poly.pdbx_seq_one_letter_code
_entity_poly.pdbx_strand_id
1 'polypeptide(L)'
;MVTGGKGALGGAVVALLEARGAIVHVPDIATVDLSHEDAAAAYYAALPPLWASIQLAGGFAMAPITETTLAVFESQWRINAVTCFLACREAVRSIRKAGGGGRIVNVAARPVVVPAAGMTAYAAAKAGVAAITQGLAAELAGDGILVNAVLPSVIDTPANRAAMPRADHAAWPKPAELAETIVYLASPQNALTSGALVPVYGRS
;
A
#
# COMPACT_ATOMS: atom_id res chain seq x y z
N MET A 1 -3.93 4.47 10.69
CA MET A 1 -2.48 4.38 10.44
C MET A 1 -2.24 4.39 8.93
N VAL A 2 -1.28 5.21 8.41
CA VAL A 2 -0.95 5.29 6.98
C VAL A 2 0.57 5.21 6.83
N THR A 3 1.10 4.07 6.34
CA THR A 3 2.52 3.97 5.99
C THR A 3 2.79 4.75 4.70
N GLY A 4 3.97 5.34 4.54
CA GLY A 4 4.25 6.15 3.34
C GLY A 4 3.40 7.42 3.19
N GLY A 5 2.76 7.88 4.27
CA GLY A 5 1.86 9.03 4.26
C GLY A 5 2.49 10.36 3.84
N LYS A 6 3.82 10.45 3.83
CA LYS A 6 4.56 11.64 3.37
C LYS A 6 4.82 11.65 1.85
N GLY A 7 4.55 10.55 1.13
CA GLY A 7 4.65 10.49 -0.32
C GLY A 7 3.47 11.17 -1.03
N ALA A 8 3.55 11.33 -2.35
CA ALA A 8 2.51 12.03 -3.14
C ALA A 8 1.11 11.39 -2.98
N LEU A 9 1.00 10.06 -3.09
CA LEU A 9 -0.26 9.36 -2.84
C LEU A 9 -0.63 9.41 -1.35
N GLY A 10 0.36 9.19 -0.47
CA GLY A 10 0.15 9.19 0.96
C GLY A 10 -0.39 10.51 1.49
N GLY A 11 0.14 11.63 1.04
CA GLY A 11 -0.36 12.96 1.42
C GLY A 11 -1.82 13.19 1.02
N ALA A 12 -2.23 12.73 -0.18
CA ALA A 12 -3.62 12.81 -0.61
C ALA A 12 -4.55 11.92 0.25
N VAL A 13 -4.11 10.71 0.61
CA VAL A 13 -4.87 9.80 1.48
C VAL A 13 -5.00 10.38 2.88
N VAL A 14 -3.91 10.90 3.47
CA VAL A 14 -3.93 11.52 4.80
C VAL A 14 -4.87 12.71 4.83
N ALA A 15 -4.73 13.64 3.88
CA ALA A 15 -5.59 14.82 3.79
C ALA A 15 -7.08 14.46 3.68
N LEU A 16 -7.42 13.45 2.88
CA LEU A 16 -8.81 12.99 2.74
C LEU A 16 -9.35 12.34 4.01
N LEU A 17 -8.53 11.52 4.71
CA LEU A 17 -8.90 10.91 5.98
C LEU A 17 -9.17 11.96 7.05
N GLU A 18 -8.27 12.95 7.20
CA GLU A 18 -8.41 14.06 8.14
C GLU A 18 -9.64 14.91 7.82
N ALA A 19 -9.89 15.22 6.55
CA ALA A 19 -11.09 15.93 6.12
C ALA A 19 -12.39 15.17 6.44
N ARG A 20 -12.32 13.84 6.58
CA ARG A 20 -13.43 12.98 7.02
C ARG A 20 -13.46 12.73 8.54
N GLY A 21 -12.63 13.45 9.30
CA GLY A 21 -12.61 13.42 10.78
C GLY A 21 -11.82 12.25 11.37
N ALA A 22 -10.98 11.55 10.60
CA ALA A 22 -10.15 10.48 11.12
C ALA A 22 -8.90 11.02 11.83
N ILE A 23 -8.50 10.38 12.93
CA ILE A 23 -7.18 10.59 13.55
C ILE A 23 -6.18 9.73 12.80
N VAL A 24 -5.17 10.36 12.17
CA VAL A 24 -4.22 9.68 11.30
C VAL A 24 -2.83 9.64 11.94
N HIS A 25 -2.25 8.44 12.03
CA HIS A 25 -0.87 8.23 12.44
C HIS A 25 -0.01 7.93 11.22
N VAL A 26 1.07 8.67 11.03
CA VAL A 26 1.97 8.56 9.86
C VAL A 26 3.39 8.33 10.36
N PRO A 27 3.99 7.14 10.17
CA PRO A 27 5.40 6.92 10.47
C PRO A 27 6.28 7.70 9.48
N ASP A 28 7.39 8.22 10.01
CA ASP A 28 8.44 8.83 9.21
C ASP A 28 9.60 7.85 9.02
N ILE A 29 9.97 7.56 7.78
CA ILE A 29 11.10 6.67 7.47
C ILE A 29 12.42 7.19 8.06
N ALA A 30 12.56 8.50 8.27
CA ALA A 30 13.72 9.08 8.92
C ALA A 30 13.85 8.69 10.39
N THR A 31 12.76 8.26 11.03
CA THR A 31 12.72 7.89 12.45
C THR A 31 12.40 6.42 12.68
N VAL A 32 11.66 5.77 11.75
CA VAL A 32 11.29 4.37 11.87
C VAL A 32 11.24 3.69 10.50
N ASP A 33 12.09 2.69 10.30
CA ASP A 33 12.07 1.83 9.12
C ASP A 33 11.20 0.60 9.40
N LEU A 34 10.00 0.59 8.83
CA LEU A 34 9.03 -0.50 8.97
C LEU A 34 9.42 -1.78 8.20
N SER A 35 10.55 -1.80 7.47
CA SER A 35 11.11 -3.02 6.90
C SER A 35 11.88 -3.87 7.93
N HIS A 36 12.05 -3.36 9.16
CA HIS A 36 12.66 -4.05 10.28
C HIS A 36 11.58 -4.47 11.29
N GLU A 37 11.60 -5.74 11.66
CA GLU A 37 10.57 -6.37 12.49
C GLU A 37 10.35 -5.67 13.82
N ASP A 38 11.44 -5.45 14.58
CA ASP A 38 11.39 -4.82 15.91
C ASP A 38 10.90 -3.37 15.83
N ALA A 39 11.33 -2.62 14.80
CA ALA A 39 10.92 -1.24 14.59
C ALA A 39 9.42 -1.15 14.25
N ALA A 40 8.92 -2.05 13.39
CA ALA A 40 7.50 -2.13 13.09
C ALA A 40 6.67 -2.49 14.34
N ALA A 41 7.09 -3.52 15.08
CA ALA A 41 6.41 -3.92 16.30
C ALA A 41 6.37 -2.80 17.36
N ALA A 42 7.50 -2.15 17.62
CA ALA A 42 7.60 -1.06 18.59
C ALA A 42 6.71 0.14 18.18
N TYR A 43 6.74 0.53 16.91
CA TYR A 43 5.93 1.65 16.42
C TYR A 43 4.43 1.39 16.60
N TYR A 44 3.93 0.23 16.15
CA TYR A 44 2.51 -0.10 16.27
C TYR A 44 2.07 -0.30 17.73
N ALA A 45 2.95 -0.81 18.59
CA ALA A 45 2.66 -1.00 20.01
C ALA A 45 2.49 0.34 20.76
N ALA A 46 3.14 1.40 20.28
CA ALA A 46 3.02 2.76 20.85
C ALA A 46 1.74 3.49 20.41
N LEU A 47 1.01 2.98 19.42
CA LEU A 47 -0.23 3.58 18.95
C LEU A 47 -1.44 3.12 19.78
N PRO A 48 -2.51 3.94 19.86
CA PRO A 48 -3.80 3.44 20.33
C PRO A 48 -4.30 2.32 19.41
N PRO A 49 -5.25 1.48 19.87
CA PRO A 49 -5.87 0.46 19.01
C PRO A 49 -6.45 1.08 17.73
N LEU A 50 -6.17 0.43 16.59
CA LEU A 50 -6.51 0.96 15.27
C LEU A 50 -7.85 0.41 14.78
N TRP A 51 -8.59 1.25 14.03
CA TRP A 51 -9.67 0.82 13.14
C TRP A 51 -9.12 0.33 11.80
N ALA A 52 -8.18 1.05 11.20
CA ALA A 52 -7.65 0.71 9.88
C ALA A 52 -6.15 0.97 9.76
N SER A 53 -5.51 0.22 8.86
CA SER A 53 -4.12 0.42 8.46
C SER A 53 -3.99 0.36 6.93
N ILE A 54 -3.35 1.40 6.36
CA ILE A 54 -3.20 1.61 4.92
C ILE A 54 -1.71 1.56 4.58
N GLN A 55 -1.31 0.61 3.71
CA GLN A 55 0.07 0.31 3.40
C GLN A 55 0.48 0.95 2.07
N LEU A 56 0.97 2.21 2.13
CA LEU A 56 1.43 2.95 0.96
C LEU A 56 2.97 2.99 0.85
N ALA A 57 3.69 2.59 1.91
CA ALA A 57 5.15 2.52 1.88
C ALA A 57 5.61 1.53 0.82
N GLY A 58 6.59 1.93 0.04
CA GLY A 58 7.16 1.13 -1.02
C GLY A 58 8.07 1.95 -1.92
N GLY A 59 8.69 1.30 -2.89
CA GLY A 59 9.59 1.94 -3.84
C GLY A 59 9.51 1.26 -5.20
N PHE A 60 10.17 1.88 -6.17
CA PHE A 60 10.18 1.42 -7.56
C PHE A 60 11.60 1.44 -8.11
N ALA A 61 11.97 0.37 -8.80
CA ALA A 61 13.11 0.31 -9.70
C ALA A 61 12.76 -0.55 -10.91
N MET A 62 13.31 -0.21 -12.06
CA MET A 62 13.18 -1.00 -13.29
C MET A 62 14.52 -1.08 -14.01
N ALA A 63 14.82 -2.25 -14.55
CA ALA A 63 15.95 -2.52 -15.42
C ALA A 63 15.70 -3.80 -16.21
N PRO A 64 16.37 -4.03 -17.35
CA PRO A 64 16.40 -5.33 -18.00
C PRO A 64 16.85 -6.43 -17.05
N ILE A 65 16.35 -7.65 -17.22
CA ILE A 65 16.66 -8.75 -16.30
C ILE A 65 18.16 -9.02 -16.16
N THR A 66 18.91 -8.88 -17.23
CA THR A 66 20.37 -9.08 -17.26
C THR A 66 21.15 -7.99 -16.50
N GLU A 67 20.53 -6.84 -16.24
CA GLU A 67 21.10 -5.71 -15.51
C GLU A 67 20.54 -5.63 -14.06
N THR A 68 19.52 -6.42 -13.75
CA THR A 68 18.90 -6.46 -12.42
C THR A 68 19.75 -7.34 -11.50
N THR A 69 20.50 -6.70 -10.59
CA THR A 69 21.32 -7.42 -9.61
C THR A 69 20.45 -8.06 -8.51
N LEU A 70 20.99 -9.08 -7.83
CA LEU A 70 20.33 -9.65 -6.64
C LEU A 70 20.02 -8.58 -5.59
N ALA A 71 20.95 -7.66 -5.36
CA ALA A 71 20.76 -6.57 -4.40
C ALA A 71 19.55 -5.67 -4.76
N VAL A 72 19.35 -5.37 -6.04
CA VAL A 72 18.15 -4.64 -6.51
C VAL A 72 16.89 -5.45 -6.28
N PHE A 73 16.91 -6.74 -6.60
CA PHE A 73 15.76 -7.64 -6.37
C PHE A 73 15.39 -7.71 -4.87
N GLU A 74 16.37 -7.95 -4.00
CA GLU A 74 16.17 -8.01 -2.55
C GLU A 74 15.69 -6.68 -1.97
N SER A 75 16.23 -5.56 -2.46
CA SER A 75 15.78 -4.22 -2.07
C SER A 75 14.32 -4.00 -2.44
N GLN A 76 13.91 -4.33 -3.69
CA GLN A 76 12.50 -4.21 -4.10
C GLN A 76 11.58 -5.10 -3.27
N TRP A 77 12.03 -6.32 -2.95
CA TRP A 77 11.28 -7.23 -2.09
C TRP A 77 11.12 -6.67 -0.67
N ARG A 78 12.21 -6.19 -0.08
CA ARG A 78 12.23 -5.63 1.27
C ARG A 78 11.32 -4.42 1.42
N ILE A 79 11.49 -3.38 0.56
CA ILE A 79 10.76 -2.13 0.69
C ILE A 79 9.27 -2.24 0.31
N ASN A 80 8.86 -3.26 -0.45
CA ASN A 80 7.47 -3.46 -0.85
C ASN A 80 6.82 -4.62 -0.09
N ALA A 81 7.31 -5.86 -0.23
CA ALA A 81 6.65 -7.04 0.31
C ALA A 81 6.90 -7.20 1.82
N VAL A 82 8.16 -7.09 2.29
CA VAL A 82 8.47 -7.26 3.72
C VAL A 82 7.85 -6.14 4.54
N THR A 83 7.99 -4.88 4.11
CA THR A 83 7.37 -3.74 4.80
C THR A 83 5.84 -3.91 4.89
N CYS A 84 5.19 -4.32 3.79
CA CYS A 84 3.75 -4.58 3.79
C CYS A 84 3.37 -5.70 4.76
N PHE A 85 4.10 -6.82 4.73
CA PHE A 85 3.86 -7.97 5.61
C PHE A 85 3.96 -7.58 7.10
N LEU A 86 5.06 -6.92 7.50
CA LEU A 86 5.28 -6.51 8.88
C LEU A 86 4.21 -5.52 9.35
N ALA A 87 3.91 -4.52 8.53
CA ALA A 87 2.89 -3.53 8.85
C ALA A 87 1.49 -4.16 8.93
N CYS A 88 1.13 -5.10 8.05
CA CYS A 88 -0.13 -5.84 8.12
C CYS A 88 -0.21 -6.69 9.41
N ARG A 89 0.86 -7.42 9.75
CA ARG A 89 0.91 -8.25 10.95
C ARG A 89 0.66 -7.43 12.22
N GLU A 90 1.33 -6.29 12.35
CA GLU A 90 1.16 -5.41 13.51
C GLU A 90 -0.19 -4.70 13.50
N ALA A 91 -0.72 -4.35 12.31
CA ALA A 91 -2.06 -3.81 12.17
C ALA A 91 -3.11 -4.80 12.66
N VAL A 92 -3.02 -6.08 12.31
CA VAL A 92 -3.95 -7.13 12.79
C VAL A 92 -3.92 -7.22 14.31
N ARG A 93 -2.72 -7.23 14.91
CA ARG A 93 -2.56 -7.23 16.38
C ARG A 93 -3.26 -6.03 17.03
N SER A 94 -3.08 -4.84 16.44
CA SER A 94 -3.67 -3.61 16.95
C SER A 94 -5.19 -3.56 16.77
N ILE A 95 -5.71 -3.98 15.61
CA ILE A 95 -7.15 -4.02 15.32
C ILE A 95 -7.87 -5.03 16.23
N ARG A 96 -7.28 -6.20 16.45
CA ARG A 96 -7.82 -7.20 17.39
C ARG A 96 -7.96 -6.66 18.81
N LYS A 97 -7.04 -5.79 19.26
CA LYS A 97 -7.13 -5.13 20.59
C LYS A 97 -8.30 -4.14 20.68
N ALA A 98 -8.67 -3.52 19.55
CA ALA A 98 -9.83 -2.62 19.51
C ALA A 98 -11.16 -3.38 19.63
N GLY A 99 -11.22 -4.63 19.12
CA GLY A 99 -12.45 -5.41 18.98
C GLY A 99 -13.39 -4.84 17.90
N GLY A 100 -14.27 -5.66 17.36
CA GLY A 100 -15.30 -5.20 16.41
C GLY A 100 -14.87 -5.14 14.93
N GLY A 101 -13.73 -5.78 14.57
CA GLY A 101 -13.26 -5.83 13.19
C GLY A 101 -12.45 -4.62 12.76
N GLY A 102 -12.15 -4.51 11.46
CA GLY A 102 -11.35 -3.41 10.93
C GLY A 102 -11.05 -3.51 9.44
N ARG A 103 -10.14 -2.65 8.96
CA ARG A 103 -9.79 -2.59 7.53
C ARG A 103 -8.27 -2.52 7.33
N ILE A 104 -7.79 -3.29 6.36
CA ILE A 104 -6.41 -3.19 5.86
C ILE A 104 -6.48 -2.93 4.36
N VAL A 105 -5.78 -1.89 3.89
CA VAL A 105 -5.70 -1.56 2.47
C VAL A 105 -4.24 -1.51 2.05
N ASN A 106 -3.87 -2.39 1.13
CA ASN A 106 -2.53 -2.47 0.58
C ASN A 106 -2.44 -1.79 -0.79
N VAL A 107 -1.24 -1.42 -1.21
CA VAL A 107 -1.00 -0.90 -2.57
C VAL A 107 -0.07 -1.86 -3.31
N ALA A 108 -0.67 -2.67 -4.18
CA ALA A 108 0.04 -3.45 -5.17
C ALA A 108 0.38 -2.59 -6.40
N ALA A 109 0.30 -3.10 -7.61
CA ALA A 109 0.52 -2.33 -8.84
C ALA A 109 -0.03 -3.06 -10.05
N ARG A 110 -0.37 -2.33 -11.12
CA ARG A 110 -0.82 -2.90 -12.40
C ARG A 110 0.08 -4.01 -12.95
N PRO A 111 1.44 -3.95 -12.88
CA PRO A 111 2.33 -5.02 -13.36
C PRO A 111 2.11 -6.40 -12.72
N VAL A 112 1.35 -6.51 -11.64
CA VAL A 112 0.94 -7.82 -11.05
C VAL A 112 0.01 -8.60 -12.00
N VAL A 113 -0.83 -7.89 -12.76
CA VAL A 113 -1.84 -8.49 -13.66
C VAL A 113 -1.61 -8.17 -15.14
N VAL A 114 -0.90 -7.08 -15.44
CA VAL A 114 -0.53 -6.67 -16.81
C VAL A 114 0.99 -6.53 -16.88
N PRO A 115 1.71 -7.55 -17.36
CA PRO A 115 3.18 -7.53 -17.38
C PRO A 115 3.77 -6.35 -18.13
N ALA A 116 4.91 -5.85 -17.66
CA ALA A 116 5.64 -4.76 -18.28
C ALA A 116 7.15 -5.10 -18.31
N ALA A 117 7.81 -4.84 -19.44
CA ALA A 117 9.24 -5.10 -19.61
C ALA A 117 10.06 -4.28 -18.60
N GLY A 118 11.15 -4.86 -18.11
CA GLY A 118 12.07 -4.21 -17.16
C GLY A 118 11.55 -4.14 -15.72
N MET A 119 10.37 -4.65 -15.41
CA MET A 119 9.75 -4.53 -14.09
C MET A 119 9.75 -5.85 -13.28
N THR A 120 10.54 -6.85 -13.67
CA THR A 120 10.47 -8.20 -13.07
C THR A 120 10.64 -8.18 -11.54
N ALA A 121 11.66 -7.49 -11.02
CA ALA A 121 11.90 -7.41 -9.57
C ALA A 121 10.78 -6.67 -8.83
N TYR A 122 10.33 -5.54 -9.39
CA TYR A 122 9.23 -4.77 -8.83
C TYR A 122 7.91 -5.53 -8.87
N ALA A 123 7.57 -6.14 -10.03
CA ALA A 123 6.35 -6.91 -10.21
C ALA A 123 6.30 -8.12 -9.26
N ALA A 124 7.42 -8.84 -9.07
CA ALA A 124 7.53 -9.93 -8.11
C ALA A 124 7.22 -9.45 -6.67
N ALA A 125 7.81 -8.33 -6.25
CA ALA A 125 7.57 -7.75 -4.92
C ALA A 125 6.10 -7.30 -4.74
N LYS A 126 5.50 -6.70 -5.77
CA LYS A 126 4.08 -6.29 -5.75
C LYS A 126 3.11 -7.46 -5.87
N ALA A 127 3.50 -8.55 -6.53
CA ALA A 127 2.77 -9.82 -6.50
C ALA A 127 2.78 -10.44 -5.09
N GLY A 128 3.89 -10.29 -4.36
CA GLY A 128 3.95 -10.63 -2.92
C GLY A 128 2.93 -9.84 -2.10
N VAL A 129 2.78 -8.54 -2.34
CA VAL A 129 1.75 -7.70 -1.68
C VAL A 129 0.33 -8.20 -2.01
N ALA A 130 0.06 -8.58 -3.27
CA ALA A 130 -1.22 -9.15 -3.67
C ALA A 130 -1.51 -10.49 -2.96
N ALA A 131 -0.52 -11.38 -2.89
CA ALA A 131 -0.64 -12.66 -2.18
C ALA A 131 -0.87 -12.46 -0.67
N ILE A 132 -0.13 -11.54 -0.02
CA ILE A 132 -0.35 -11.16 1.38
C ILE A 132 -1.79 -10.68 1.59
N THR A 133 -2.30 -9.84 0.69
CA THR A 133 -3.67 -9.31 0.77
C THR A 133 -4.70 -10.43 0.76
N GLN A 134 -4.61 -11.34 -0.21
CA GLN A 134 -5.57 -12.43 -0.37
C GLN A 134 -5.47 -13.46 0.75
N GLY A 135 -4.24 -13.80 1.18
CA GLY A 135 -4.02 -14.70 2.31
C GLY A 135 -4.62 -14.16 3.60
N LEU A 136 -4.34 -12.88 3.92
CA LEU A 136 -4.92 -12.23 5.11
C LEU A 136 -6.44 -12.08 5.03
N ALA A 137 -7.00 -11.80 3.85
CA ALA A 137 -8.45 -11.72 3.69
C ALA A 137 -9.14 -13.05 4.03
N ALA A 138 -8.55 -14.17 3.63
CA ALA A 138 -9.05 -15.50 3.96
C ALA A 138 -8.88 -15.82 5.47
N GLU A 139 -7.69 -15.51 6.03
CA GLU A 139 -7.36 -15.78 7.43
C GLU A 139 -8.23 -14.98 8.41
N LEU A 140 -8.54 -13.71 8.09
CA LEU A 140 -9.15 -12.75 9.00
C LEU A 140 -10.66 -12.59 8.82
N ALA A 141 -11.28 -13.39 7.96
CA ALA A 141 -12.72 -13.32 7.70
C ALA A 141 -13.55 -13.47 8.98
N GLY A 142 -13.16 -14.41 9.86
CA GLY A 142 -13.82 -14.64 11.15
C GLY A 142 -13.67 -13.50 12.16
N ASP A 143 -12.64 -12.64 12.01
CA ASP A 143 -12.39 -11.50 12.86
C ASP A 143 -13.13 -10.22 12.41
N GLY A 144 -13.82 -10.26 11.28
CA GLY A 144 -14.45 -9.08 10.67
C GLY A 144 -13.45 -8.05 10.13
N ILE A 145 -12.19 -8.47 9.90
CA ILE A 145 -11.14 -7.60 9.33
C ILE A 145 -11.12 -7.82 7.81
N LEU A 146 -11.50 -6.78 7.06
CA LEU A 146 -11.50 -6.85 5.60
C LEU A 146 -10.16 -6.34 5.05
N VAL A 147 -9.53 -7.12 4.16
CA VAL A 147 -8.21 -6.83 3.60
C VAL A 147 -8.30 -6.75 2.08
N ASN A 148 -7.93 -5.61 1.51
CA ASN A 148 -7.97 -5.37 0.06
C ASN A 148 -6.68 -4.73 -0.44
N ALA A 149 -6.43 -4.80 -1.74
CA ALA A 149 -5.36 -4.03 -2.37
C ALA A 149 -5.90 -3.22 -3.56
N VAL A 150 -5.38 -2.02 -3.74
CA VAL A 150 -5.52 -1.29 -4.99
C VAL A 150 -4.32 -1.58 -5.89
N LEU A 151 -4.54 -1.60 -7.21
CA LEU A 151 -3.53 -1.79 -8.26
C LEU A 151 -3.48 -0.53 -9.13
N PRO A 152 -2.70 0.49 -8.76
CA PRO A 152 -2.54 1.66 -9.61
C PRO A 152 -1.78 1.35 -10.90
N SER A 153 -2.12 2.08 -11.97
CA SER A 153 -1.22 2.31 -13.09
C SER A 153 -0.17 3.38 -12.72
N VAL A 154 0.39 4.08 -13.69
CA VAL A 154 1.29 5.21 -13.41
C VAL A 154 0.49 6.34 -12.78
N ILE A 155 0.85 6.73 -11.56
CA ILE A 155 0.17 7.80 -10.83
C ILE A 155 0.68 9.16 -11.31
N ASP A 156 -0.21 10.11 -11.53
CA ASP A 156 0.12 11.47 -11.94
C ASP A 156 0.81 12.24 -10.79
N THR A 157 2.13 12.14 -10.75
CA THR A 157 2.97 12.82 -9.78
C THR A 157 4.06 13.64 -10.47
N PRO A 158 4.61 14.69 -9.83
CA PRO A 158 5.73 15.45 -10.40
C PRO A 158 6.93 14.56 -10.78
N ALA A 159 7.26 13.56 -9.96
CA ALA A 159 8.36 12.63 -10.21
C ALA A 159 8.10 11.76 -11.47
N ASN A 160 6.89 11.22 -11.61
CA ASN A 160 6.53 10.41 -12.78
C ASN A 160 6.45 11.26 -14.06
N ARG A 161 5.93 12.49 -13.98
CA ARG A 161 5.96 13.42 -15.11
C ARG A 161 7.38 13.74 -15.55
N ALA A 162 8.29 13.97 -14.61
CA ALA A 162 9.71 14.23 -14.92
C ALA A 162 10.39 13.00 -15.55
N ALA A 163 10.09 11.79 -15.06
CA ALA A 163 10.63 10.54 -15.60
C ALA A 163 10.07 10.18 -16.99
N MET A 164 8.85 10.59 -17.30
CA MET A 164 8.14 10.26 -18.55
C MET A 164 7.54 11.53 -19.19
N PRO A 165 8.38 12.51 -19.65
CA PRO A 165 7.88 13.81 -20.10
C PRO A 165 7.04 13.79 -21.38
N ARG A 166 7.11 12.68 -22.16
CA ARG A 166 6.37 12.51 -23.42
C ARG A 166 5.12 11.66 -23.30
N ALA A 167 4.80 11.17 -22.08
CA ALA A 167 3.61 10.36 -21.86
C ALA A 167 2.34 11.23 -21.81
N ASP A 168 1.20 10.63 -22.09
CA ASP A 168 -0.10 11.29 -21.87
C ASP A 168 -0.46 11.30 -20.39
N HIS A 169 0.00 12.34 -19.71
CA HIS A 169 -0.25 12.50 -18.27
C HIS A 169 -1.75 12.68 -17.94
N ALA A 170 -2.57 13.11 -18.90
CA ALA A 170 -4.01 13.28 -18.69
C ALA A 170 -4.75 11.94 -18.56
N ALA A 171 -4.12 10.84 -19.04
CA ALA A 171 -4.66 9.49 -18.87
C ALA A 171 -4.35 8.89 -17.50
N TRP A 172 -3.37 9.43 -16.76
CA TRP A 172 -2.95 8.89 -15.47
C TRP A 172 -3.91 9.24 -14.34
N PRO A 173 -4.17 8.30 -13.42
CA PRO A 173 -4.95 8.59 -12.22
C PRO A 173 -4.20 9.57 -11.31
N LYS A 174 -4.94 10.54 -10.76
CA LYS A 174 -4.39 11.51 -9.82
C LYS A 174 -4.36 10.93 -8.41
N PRO A 175 -3.41 11.35 -7.55
CA PRO A 175 -3.37 10.93 -6.15
C PRO A 175 -4.70 11.11 -5.41
N ALA A 176 -5.42 12.21 -5.64
CA ALA A 176 -6.71 12.48 -5.01
C ALA A 176 -7.80 11.48 -5.47
N GLU A 177 -7.81 11.08 -6.74
CA GLU A 177 -8.76 10.10 -7.27
C GLU A 177 -8.51 8.70 -6.68
N LEU A 178 -7.23 8.31 -6.55
CA LEU A 178 -6.83 7.06 -5.89
C LEU A 178 -7.18 7.07 -4.41
N ALA A 179 -7.02 8.22 -3.73
CA ALA A 179 -7.33 8.36 -2.32
C ALA A 179 -8.80 8.05 -2.02
N GLU A 180 -9.74 8.43 -2.90
CA GLU A 180 -11.16 8.11 -2.73
C GLU A 180 -11.40 6.59 -2.65
N THR A 181 -10.81 5.80 -3.56
CA THR A 181 -10.93 4.34 -3.54
C THR A 181 -10.29 3.74 -2.28
N ILE A 182 -9.07 4.20 -1.93
CA ILE A 182 -8.35 3.70 -0.76
C ILE A 182 -9.13 3.99 0.52
N VAL A 183 -9.62 5.22 0.69
CA VAL A 183 -10.37 5.65 1.87
C VAL A 183 -11.72 4.94 1.95
N TYR A 184 -12.41 4.70 0.82
CA TYR A 184 -13.61 3.86 0.81
C TYR A 184 -13.31 2.45 1.33
N LEU A 185 -12.27 1.79 0.82
CA LEU A 185 -11.90 0.44 1.26
C LEU A 185 -11.48 0.38 2.75
N ALA A 186 -10.93 1.47 3.28
CA ALA A 186 -10.54 1.60 4.68
C ALA A 186 -11.68 2.04 5.61
N SER A 187 -12.83 2.41 5.06
CA SER A 187 -13.94 2.98 5.82
C SER A 187 -14.97 1.92 6.28
N PRO A 188 -15.86 2.24 7.24
CA PRO A 188 -16.98 1.38 7.61
C PRO A 188 -17.96 1.10 6.46
N GLN A 189 -18.02 1.97 5.44
CA GLN A 189 -18.88 1.79 4.26
C GLN A 189 -18.47 0.56 3.42
N ASN A 190 -17.20 0.16 3.46
CA ASN A 190 -16.81 -1.15 2.96
C ASN A 190 -17.24 -2.22 3.96
N ALA A 191 -18.43 -2.80 3.79
CA ALA A 191 -18.96 -3.82 4.68
C ALA A 191 -18.72 -5.26 4.19
N LEU A 192 -18.41 -5.46 2.91
CA LEU A 192 -18.40 -6.78 2.29
C LEU A 192 -17.16 -7.11 1.47
N THR A 193 -16.46 -6.10 0.91
CA THR A 193 -15.34 -6.35 0.02
C THR A 193 -14.10 -6.75 0.80
N SER A 194 -13.61 -7.98 0.59
CA SER A 194 -12.36 -8.50 1.14
C SER A 194 -11.68 -9.41 0.12
N GLY A 195 -10.34 -9.43 0.10
CA GLY A 195 -9.53 -10.21 -0.84
C GLY A 195 -9.47 -9.61 -2.25
N ALA A 196 -10.06 -8.44 -2.47
CA ALA A 196 -10.10 -7.83 -3.78
C ALA A 196 -8.74 -7.19 -4.16
N LEU A 197 -8.37 -7.39 -5.42
CA LEU A 197 -7.29 -6.68 -6.09
C LEU A 197 -7.95 -5.66 -7.04
N VAL A 198 -8.10 -4.42 -6.60
CA VAL A 198 -8.93 -3.40 -7.25
C VAL A 198 -8.11 -2.61 -8.27
N PRO A 199 -8.34 -2.75 -9.58
CA PRO A 199 -7.69 -1.92 -10.60
C PRO A 199 -8.11 -0.46 -10.47
N VAL A 200 -7.12 0.45 -10.46
CA VAL A 200 -7.34 1.90 -10.39
C VAL A 200 -6.42 2.58 -11.40
N TYR A 201 -6.71 2.37 -12.68
CA TYR A 201 -5.80 2.69 -13.79
C TYR A 201 -6.00 4.07 -14.40
N GLY A 202 -7.10 4.77 -14.04
CA GLY A 202 -7.52 5.95 -14.79
C GLY A 202 -7.93 5.54 -16.19
N ARG A 203 -7.36 6.23 -17.20
CA ARG A 203 -7.55 5.92 -18.62
C ARG A 203 -6.30 5.36 -19.28
N SER A 204 -5.30 4.89 -18.48
CA SER A 204 -4.01 4.38 -18.98
C SER A 204 -3.89 2.86 -18.91
#